data_652953d187aa33af9b2cac8d9d75d939
#
_entry.id   652953d187aa33af9b2cac8d9d75d939
#
_cell.length_a   1.000
_cell.length_b   1.000
_cell.length_c   1.000
_cell.angle_alpha   90.00
_cell.angle_beta   90.00
_cell.angle_gamma   90.00
#
_symmetry.space_group_name_H-M   'P 1'
#
loop_
_entity.id
_entity.type
_entity.pdbx_description
1 polymer ?
#
loop_
_entity_poly.entity_id
_entity_poly.type
_entity_poly.pdbx_seq_one_letter_code
_entity_poly.pdbx_strand_id
1 'polypeptide(L)'
;KAKAAILFEPPNERWELFKELYRGYFSTECPAAIVTRDWLKLGFQGDHPERDLRGGGILSLELINDFAARENHSVKDMEKEGNDFFFAVSSINISFFMKKFFHLQTLTSRADHDHRELCSRLALKNFCRLLLSNRNAYADLHRLFLLHLYHTIWMGLKRTGSNITLLNFNQAFDTLREKVIRTFNDR
;
A
#
# COMPACT_ATOMS: atom_id res chain seq x y z
N LYS A 1 13.41 28.14 -9.37
CA LYS A 1 12.00 28.10 -9.83
C LYS A 1 11.33 27.00 -9.03
N ALA A 2 10.58 27.38 -8.00
CA ALA A 2 9.80 26.47 -7.17
C ALA A 2 8.76 25.80 -8.06
N LYS A 3 8.80 24.45 -8.16
CA LYS A 3 7.65 23.70 -8.61
C LYS A 3 6.56 23.91 -7.58
N ALA A 4 5.49 24.55 -8.00
CA ALA A 4 4.31 24.78 -7.20
C ALA A 4 3.94 23.45 -6.51
N ALA A 5 3.92 23.47 -5.20
CA ALA A 5 3.22 22.47 -4.44
C ALA A 5 1.80 22.46 -5.01
N ILE A 6 1.34 21.28 -5.43
CA ILE A 6 -0.08 21.11 -5.75
C ILE A 6 -0.78 21.27 -4.42
N LEU A 7 -1.19 22.50 -4.12
CA LEU A 7 -2.05 22.81 -3.01
C LEU A 7 -3.34 22.02 -3.26
N PHE A 8 -3.63 21.12 -2.39
CA PHE A 8 -4.93 20.45 -2.35
C PHE A 8 -5.97 21.52 -2.05
N GLU A 9 -6.71 21.94 -3.07
CA GLU A 9 -7.88 22.77 -2.86
C GLU A 9 -8.99 21.90 -2.26
N PRO A 10 -9.53 22.24 -1.07
CA PRO A 10 -10.73 21.59 -0.56
C PRO A 10 -11.98 22.08 -1.32
N PRO A 11 -13.00 21.25 -1.54
CA PRO A 11 -13.14 19.85 -1.15
C PRO A 11 -12.86 18.89 -2.31
N ASN A 12 -11.77 18.14 -2.26
CA ASN A 12 -11.55 17.12 -3.25
C ASN A 12 -11.70 15.74 -2.60
N GLU A 13 -12.06 14.74 -3.41
CA GLU A 13 -12.28 13.36 -3.01
C GLU A 13 -11.16 12.77 -2.15
N ARG A 14 -9.89 13.12 -2.44
CA ARG A 14 -8.72 12.67 -1.67
C ARG A 14 -8.72 13.20 -0.25
N TRP A 15 -9.20 14.43 -0.07
CA TRP A 15 -9.27 15.05 1.27
C TRP A 15 -10.26 14.31 2.17
N GLU A 16 -11.42 13.95 1.64
CA GLU A 16 -12.41 13.20 2.40
C GLU A 16 -11.89 11.80 2.77
N LEU A 17 -11.19 11.12 1.87
CA LEU A 17 -10.56 9.83 2.15
C LEU A 17 -9.49 9.93 3.26
N PHE A 18 -8.68 10.98 3.31
CA PHE A 18 -7.75 11.20 4.42
C PHE A 18 -8.46 11.45 5.75
N LYS A 19 -9.54 12.24 5.73
CA LYS A 19 -10.36 12.46 6.94
C LYS A 19 -11.01 11.18 7.42
N GLU A 20 -11.52 10.38 6.49
CA GLU A 20 -12.12 9.08 6.79
C GLU A 20 -11.11 8.15 7.46
N LEU A 21 -9.91 8.01 6.87
CA LEU A 21 -8.82 7.24 7.43
C LEU A 21 -8.44 7.71 8.83
N TYR A 22 -8.29 9.03 9.01
CA TYR A 22 -7.92 9.62 10.28
C TYR A 22 -8.97 9.35 11.36
N ARG A 23 -10.25 9.62 11.05
CA ARG A 23 -11.37 9.37 11.98
C ARG A 23 -11.49 7.89 12.33
N GLY A 24 -11.38 7.02 11.33
CA GLY A 24 -11.48 5.57 11.54
C GLY A 24 -10.39 5.01 12.43
N TYR A 25 -9.19 5.55 12.33
CA TYR A 25 -8.06 5.09 13.12
C TYR A 25 -7.94 5.78 14.50
N PHE A 26 -7.95 7.11 14.53
CA PHE A 26 -7.72 7.87 15.77
C PHE A 26 -8.99 8.11 16.60
N SER A 27 -10.18 7.81 16.03
CA SER A 27 -11.50 8.09 16.65
C SER A 27 -11.68 9.56 17.04
N THR A 28 -11.02 10.47 16.32
CA THR A 28 -11.09 11.92 16.49
C THR A 28 -11.20 12.61 15.13
N GLU A 29 -11.63 13.87 15.13
CA GLU A 29 -11.68 14.63 13.87
C GLU A 29 -10.28 14.93 13.34
N CYS A 30 -10.13 14.81 12.02
CA CYS A 30 -8.90 15.14 11.32
C CYS A 30 -8.63 16.65 11.41
N PRO A 31 -7.41 17.08 11.70
CA PRO A 31 -7.04 18.49 11.65
C PRO A 31 -7.40 19.15 10.33
N ALA A 32 -7.88 20.38 10.36
CA ALA A 32 -8.33 21.10 9.16
C ALA A 32 -7.26 21.23 8.07
N ALA A 33 -5.99 21.26 8.45
CA ALA A 33 -4.87 21.34 7.51
C ALA A 33 -4.39 19.99 6.97
N ILE A 34 -4.93 18.86 7.43
CA ILE A 34 -4.40 17.47 7.19
C ILE A 34 -2.93 17.29 7.63
N VAL A 35 -2.16 18.35 7.73
CA VAL A 35 -0.74 18.29 8.12
C VAL A 35 -0.64 18.04 9.62
N THR A 36 -0.22 16.82 9.98
CA THR A 36 -0.01 16.42 11.36
C THR A 36 1.00 15.29 11.47
N ARG A 37 1.76 15.27 12.57
CA ARG A 37 2.69 14.17 12.85
C ARG A 37 1.99 12.85 13.19
N ASP A 38 0.69 12.86 13.42
CA ASP A 38 -0.06 11.64 13.70
C ASP A 38 0.01 10.64 12.53
N TRP A 39 0.18 11.12 11.28
CA TRP A 39 0.37 10.26 10.13
C TRP A 39 1.57 9.32 10.23
N LEU A 40 2.61 9.72 10.98
CA LEU A 40 3.75 8.84 11.26
C LEU A 40 3.35 7.58 12.02
N LYS A 41 2.32 7.66 12.89
CA LYS A 41 1.79 6.51 13.64
C LYS A 41 1.13 5.50 12.72
N LEU A 42 0.54 5.96 11.59
CA LEU A 42 -0.01 5.09 10.54
C LEU A 42 1.06 4.60 9.54
N GLY A 43 2.33 4.93 9.76
CA GLY A 43 3.42 4.50 8.92
C GLY A 43 3.56 5.29 7.61
N PHE A 44 3.04 6.52 7.53
CA PHE A 44 3.43 7.48 6.50
C PHE A 44 4.84 8.01 6.77
N GLN A 45 5.54 8.52 5.73
CA GLN A 45 6.93 8.98 5.85
C GLN A 45 7.08 10.35 6.50
N GLY A 46 5.98 11.12 6.64
CA GLY A 46 6.02 12.45 7.21
C GLY A 46 4.65 12.97 7.63
N ASP A 47 4.62 14.25 7.94
CA ASP A 47 3.41 14.99 8.34
C ASP A 47 2.50 15.38 7.16
N HIS A 48 2.94 15.14 5.92
CA HIS A 48 2.28 15.40 4.66
C HIS A 48 1.95 14.08 3.94
N PRO A 49 0.88 13.36 4.29
CA PRO A 49 0.60 12.01 3.80
C PRO A 49 0.35 11.95 2.29
N GLU A 50 -0.12 13.05 1.68
CA GLU A 50 -0.34 13.16 0.25
C GLU A 50 0.93 12.98 -0.59
N ARG A 51 2.10 13.24 0.00
CA ARG A 51 3.40 13.10 -0.69
C ARG A 51 3.78 11.65 -0.92
N ASP A 52 3.28 10.75 -0.11
CA ASP A 52 3.58 9.33 -0.22
C ASP A 52 2.76 8.65 -1.33
N LEU A 53 1.63 9.23 -1.73
CA LEU A 53 0.73 8.66 -2.74
C LEU A 53 1.25 8.75 -4.20
N ARG A 54 2.47 9.28 -4.45
CA ARG A 54 3.00 9.59 -5.79
C ARG A 54 2.93 8.43 -6.78
N GLY A 55 3.24 7.20 -6.34
CA GLY A 55 3.24 6.02 -7.19
C GLY A 55 1.86 5.39 -7.36
N GLY A 56 1.08 5.33 -6.31
CA GLY A 56 -0.21 4.64 -6.28
C GLY A 56 -1.42 5.54 -6.59
N GLY A 57 -1.31 6.85 -6.30
CA GLY A 57 -2.41 7.80 -6.48
C GLY A 57 -3.57 7.56 -5.51
N ILE A 58 -4.78 7.97 -5.91
CA ILE A 58 -6.00 7.85 -5.10
C ILE A 58 -6.34 6.40 -4.78
N LEU A 59 -6.11 5.48 -5.70
CA LEU A 59 -6.36 4.05 -5.50
C LEU A 59 -5.62 3.51 -4.28
N SER A 60 -4.38 3.96 -4.02
CA SER A 60 -3.65 3.54 -2.82
C SER A 60 -4.34 3.99 -1.54
N LEU A 61 -4.89 5.20 -1.54
CA LEU A 61 -5.62 5.74 -0.38
C LEU A 61 -6.94 5.01 -0.15
N GLU A 62 -7.68 4.69 -1.23
CA GLU A 62 -8.88 3.86 -1.15
C GLU A 62 -8.58 2.48 -0.56
N LEU A 63 -7.49 1.84 -0.98
CA LEU A 63 -7.07 0.53 -0.47
C LEU A 63 -6.60 0.58 0.99
N ILE A 64 -5.95 1.68 1.42
CA ILE A 64 -5.61 1.90 2.83
C ILE A 64 -6.87 2.00 3.67
N ASN A 65 -7.87 2.79 3.22
CA ASN A 65 -9.16 2.93 3.91
C ASN A 65 -9.90 1.60 3.98
N ASP A 66 -10.01 0.88 2.85
CA ASP A 66 -10.66 -0.43 2.81
C ASP A 66 -10.01 -1.42 3.77
N PHE A 67 -8.66 -1.47 3.79
CA PHE A 67 -7.92 -2.32 4.71
C PHE A 67 -8.15 -1.92 6.17
N ALA A 68 -8.01 -0.64 6.49
CA ALA A 68 -8.19 -0.13 7.86
C ALA A 68 -9.60 -0.39 8.37
N ALA A 69 -10.63 -0.26 7.52
CA ALA A 69 -12.01 -0.55 7.89
C ALA A 69 -12.27 -2.04 8.16
N ARG A 70 -11.68 -2.93 7.35
CA ARG A 70 -11.90 -4.38 7.46
C ARG A 70 -10.99 -5.05 8.47
N GLU A 71 -9.75 -4.57 8.63
CA GLU A 71 -8.67 -5.18 9.39
C GLU A 71 -8.16 -4.24 10.51
N ASN A 72 -9.05 -3.48 11.15
CA ASN A 72 -8.69 -2.51 12.18
C ASN A 72 -7.82 -3.11 13.29
N HIS A 73 -8.11 -4.34 13.70
CA HIS A 73 -7.31 -5.06 14.69
C HIS A 73 -5.88 -5.30 14.18
N SER A 74 -5.73 -5.71 12.92
CA SER A 74 -4.41 -5.93 12.31
C SER A 74 -3.62 -4.64 12.18
N VAL A 75 -4.27 -3.52 11.81
CA VAL A 75 -3.59 -2.21 11.76
C VAL A 75 -3.06 -1.83 13.13
N LYS A 76 -3.89 -1.95 14.17
CA LYS A 76 -3.47 -1.67 15.55
C LYS A 76 -2.34 -2.59 16.04
N ASP A 77 -2.32 -3.83 15.57
CA ASP A 77 -1.21 -4.76 15.87
C ASP A 77 0.08 -4.37 15.15
N MET A 78 -0.01 -3.97 13.87
CA MET A 78 1.13 -3.51 13.07
C MET A 78 1.85 -2.32 13.70
N GLU A 79 1.13 -1.46 14.40
CA GLU A 79 1.63 -0.21 14.99
C GLU A 79 2.01 -0.31 16.46
N LYS A 80 1.84 -1.48 17.08
CA LYS A 80 2.32 -1.69 18.43
C LYS A 80 3.81 -1.42 18.54
N GLU A 81 4.19 -0.82 19.66
CA GLU A 81 5.60 -0.63 20.01
C GLU A 81 6.36 -1.96 19.87
N GLY A 82 7.49 -1.91 19.20
CA GLY A 82 8.31 -3.08 18.90
C GLY A 82 7.94 -3.83 17.61
N ASN A 83 6.78 -3.61 16.99
CA ASN A 83 6.46 -4.18 15.68
C ASN A 83 7.03 -3.33 14.54
N ASP A 84 7.05 -2.01 14.69
CA ASP A 84 7.68 -1.01 13.79
C ASP A 84 7.34 -1.24 12.31
N PHE A 85 6.12 -1.68 12.03
CA PHE A 85 5.67 -1.94 10.68
C PHE A 85 5.14 -0.66 10.02
N PHE A 86 5.62 -0.37 8.83
CA PHE A 86 5.22 0.82 8.07
C PHE A 86 3.93 0.55 7.29
N PHE A 87 2.78 0.56 7.95
CA PHE A 87 1.49 0.17 7.36
C PHE A 87 1.16 0.96 6.09
N ALA A 88 1.10 2.29 6.16
CA ALA A 88 0.71 3.12 5.01
C ALA A 88 1.68 2.97 3.84
N VAL A 89 3.00 3.06 4.09
CA VAL A 89 4.04 2.88 3.06
C VAL A 89 3.96 1.49 2.44
N SER A 90 3.77 0.45 3.25
CA SER A 90 3.61 -0.92 2.75
C SER A 90 2.40 -1.06 1.83
N SER A 91 1.26 -0.53 2.23
CA SER A 91 0.03 -0.54 1.46
C SER A 91 0.19 0.20 0.12
N ILE A 92 0.81 1.38 0.12
CA ILE A 92 1.09 2.18 -1.09
C ILE A 92 2.00 1.41 -2.05
N ASN A 93 3.08 0.80 -1.55
CA ASN A 93 4.01 0.04 -2.37
C ASN A 93 3.36 -1.21 -2.97
N ILE A 94 2.53 -1.94 -2.20
CA ILE A 94 1.76 -3.08 -2.71
C ILE A 94 0.79 -2.63 -3.80
N SER A 95 0.04 -1.55 -3.58
CA SER A 95 -0.88 -0.98 -4.56
C SER A 95 -0.16 -0.63 -5.87
N PHE A 96 0.99 0.03 -5.79
CA PHE A 96 1.79 0.39 -6.95
C PHE A 96 2.33 -0.86 -7.69
N PHE A 97 2.86 -1.83 -6.94
CA PHE A 97 3.30 -3.11 -7.49
C PHE A 97 2.16 -3.85 -8.21
N MET A 98 0.98 -3.95 -7.60
CA MET A 98 -0.18 -4.61 -8.20
C MET A 98 -0.63 -3.93 -9.49
N LYS A 99 -0.64 -2.58 -9.52
CA LYS A 99 -0.96 -1.82 -10.75
C LYS A 99 -0.01 -2.17 -11.88
N LYS A 100 1.29 -2.25 -11.61
CA LYS A 100 2.30 -2.64 -12.59
C LYS A 100 2.14 -4.11 -12.97
N PHE A 101 2.08 -5.01 -11.99
CA PHE A 101 2.02 -6.46 -12.18
C PHE A 101 0.83 -6.90 -13.04
N PHE A 102 -0.37 -6.36 -12.79
CA PHE A 102 -1.59 -6.66 -13.54
C PHE A 102 -1.83 -5.76 -14.76
N HIS A 103 -0.83 -5.02 -15.21
CA HIS A 103 -0.93 -4.14 -16.39
C HIS A 103 -2.05 -3.08 -16.31
N LEU A 104 -2.34 -2.58 -15.11
CA LEU A 104 -3.42 -1.60 -14.90
C LEU A 104 -2.97 -0.15 -15.08
N GLN A 105 -1.71 0.08 -15.47
CA GLN A 105 -1.19 1.40 -15.79
C GLN A 105 -0.57 1.42 -17.18
N THR A 106 -0.63 2.57 -17.85
CA THR A 106 0.11 2.79 -19.09
C THR A 106 1.59 2.91 -18.73
N LEU A 107 2.43 2.04 -19.29
CA LEU A 107 3.88 2.12 -19.13
C LEU A 107 4.39 3.23 -20.06
N THR A 108 4.88 4.33 -19.48
CA THR A 108 5.24 5.55 -20.21
C THR A 108 6.71 5.63 -20.59
N SER A 109 7.56 4.75 -20.06
CA SER A 109 8.99 4.75 -20.34
C SER A 109 9.55 3.35 -20.63
N ARG A 110 10.64 3.27 -21.41
CA ARG A 110 11.36 2.02 -21.64
C ARG A 110 11.93 1.40 -20.35
N ALA A 111 12.21 2.22 -19.34
CA ALA A 111 12.68 1.75 -18.02
C ALA A 111 11.60 1.00 -17.21
N ASP A 112 10.32 1.21 -17.55
CA ASP A 112 9.20 0.54 -16.89
C ASP A 112 8.95 -0.88 -17.45
N HIS A 113 9.69 -1.30 -18.49
CA HIS A 113 9.53 -2.59 -19.17
C HIS A 113 10.40 -3.71 -18.59
N ASP A 114 10.52 -3.83 -17.28
CA ASP A 114 11.04 -5.08 -16.73
C ASP A 114 9.94 -6.16 -16.82
N HIS A 115 9.96 -6.90 -17.92
CA HIS A 115 9.00 -7.96 -18.20
C HIS A 115 8.96 -9.06 -17.13
N ARG A 116 10.00 -9.18 -16.31
CA ARG A 116 10.08 -10.14 -15.19
C ARG A 116 9.13 -9.79 -14.06
N GLU A 117 8.70 -8.54 -13.97
CA GLU A 117 7.77 -8.06 -12.95
C GLU A 117 6.30 -8.07 -13.39
N LEU A 118 6.02 -8.54 -14.61
CA LEU A 118 4.66 -8.58 -15.14
C LEU A 118 4.05 -9.97 -14.99
N CYS A 119 2.74 -10.02 -14.78
CA CYS A 119 2.05 -11.30 -14.75
C CYS A 119 1.95 -11.91 -16.15
N SER A 120 1.96 -13.25 -16.21
CA SER A 120 1.74 -13.99 -17.45
C SER A 120 0.35 -13.70 -18.04
N ARG A 121 0.18 -13.93 -19.35
CA ARG A 121 -1.13 -13.78 -20.01
C ARG A 121 -2.22 -14.63 -19.35
N LEU A 122 -1.87 -15.84 -18.89
CA LEU A 122 -2.80 -16.73 -18.21
C LEU A 122 -3.19 -16.17 -16.84
N ALA A 123 -2.23 -15.69 -16.06
CA ALA A 123 -2.47 -15.05 -14.77
C ALA A 123 -3.35 -13.81 -14.93
N LEU A 124 -3.07 -12.97 -15.93
CA LEU A 124 -3.90 -11.80 -16.23
C LEU A 124 -5.34 -12.19 -16.59
N LYS A 125 -5.51 -13.21 -17.43
CA LYS A 125 -6.85 -13.73 -17.80
C LYS A 125 -7.61 -14.23 -16.57
N ASN A 126 -6.95 -14.95 -15.67
CA ASN A 126 -7.56 -15.44 -14.44
C ASN A 126 -7.91 -14.30 -13.48
N PHE A 127 -7.05 -13.29 -13.38
CA PHE A 127 -7.34 -12.07 -12.62
C PHE A 127 -8.56 -11.31 -13.17
N CYS A 128 -8.66 -11.15 -14.50
CA CYS A 128 -9.85 -10.54 -15.12
C CYS A 128 -11.14 -11.33 -14.82
N ARG A 129 -11.07 -12.68 -14.86
CA ARG A 129 -12.22 -13.52 -14.49
C ARG A 129 -12.60 -13.34 -13.03
N LEU A 130 -11.61 -13.24 -12.14
CA LEU A 130 -11.83 -12.99 -10.72
C LEU A 130 -12.54 -11.64 -10.51
N LEU A 131 -12.10 -10.58 -11.19
CA LEU A 131 -12.75 -9.27 -11.14
C LEU A 131 -14.21 -9.28 -11.63
N LEU A 132 -14.52 -10.11 -12.64
CA LEU A 132 -15.89 -10.26 -13.13
C LEU A 132 -16.80 -10.99 -12.13
N SER A 133 -16.25 -11.90 -11.33
CA SER A 133 -17.00 -12.67 -10.33
C SER A 133 -17.03 -11.98 -8.95
N ASN A 134 -16.02 -11.18 -8.63
CA ASN A 134 -15.89 -10.49 -7.36
C ASN A 134 -15.38 -9.06 -7.59
N ARG A 135 -16.26 -8.07 -7.44
CA ARG A 135 -15.91 -6.65 -7.61
C ARG A 135 -14.83 -6.16 -6.64
N ASN A 136 -14.70 -6.82 -5.49
CA ASN A 136 -13.71 -6.48 -4.46
C ASN A 136 -12.38 -7.23 -4.64
N ALA A 137 -12.23 -8.06 -5.69
CA ALA A 137 -11.08 -8.93 -5.85
C ALA A 137 -9.73 -8.20 -5.79
N TYR A 138 -9.66 -6.98 -6.30
CA TYR A 138 -8.43 -6.18 -6.25
C TYR A 138 -8.10 -5.77 -4.80
N ALA A 139 -9.07 -5.28 -4.05
CA ALA A 139 -8.90 -4.92 -2.64
C ALA A 139 -8.62 -6.18 -1.77
N ASP A 140 -9.27 -7.30 -2.07
CA ASP A 140 -9.03 -8.57 -1.38
C ASP A 140 -7.61 -9.09 -1.61
N LEU A 141 -7.08 -9.00 -2.84
CA LEU A 141 -5.68 -9.34 -3.13
C LEU A 141 -4.70 -8.40 -2.44
N HIS A 142 -4.96 -7.09 -2.47
CA HIS A 142 -4.16 -6.12 -1.74
C HIS A 142 -4.10 -6.44 -0.25
N ARG A 143 -5.26 -6.74 0.37
CA ARG A 143 -5.38 -7.14 1.76
C ARG A 143 -4.56 -8.39 2.06
N LEU A 144 -4.68 -9.44 1.24
CA LEU A 144 -3.91 -10.68 1.41
C LEU A 144 -2.40 -10.45 1.31
N PHE A 145 -1.95 -9.63 0.37
CA PHE A 145 -0.52 -9.32 0.22
C PHE A 145 0.01 -8.53 1.42
N LEU A 146 -0.76 -7.57 1.93
CA LEU A 146 -0.37 -6.78 3.09
C LEU A 146 -0.30 -7.63 4.37
N LEU A 147 -1.30 -8.47 4.63
CA LEU A 147 -1.29 -9.42 5.75
C LEU A 147 -0.13 -10.42 5.63
N HIS A 148 0.15 -10.90 4.42
CA HIS A 148 1.28 -11.81 4.19
C HIS A 148 2.63 -11.12 4.44
N LEU A 149 2.79 -9.87 3.95
CA LEU A 149 3.98 -9.07 4.21
C LEU A 149 4.19 -8.91 5.72
N TYR A 150 3.15 -8.56 6.46
CA TYR A 150 3.25 -8.36 7.89
C TYR A 150 3.49 -9.66 8.66
N HIS A 151 2.53 -10.60 8.64
CA HIS A 151 2.56 -11.77 9.51
C HIS A 151 3.66 -12.78 9.16
N THR A 152 3.97 -12.94 7.87
CA THR A 152 4.90 -13.98 7.42
C THR A 152 6.30 -13.44 7.24
N ILE A 153 6.44 -12.35 6.49
CA ILE A 153 7.77 -11.85 6.12
C ILE A 153 8.33 -10.97 7.24
N TRP A 154 7.61 -9.89 7.59
CA TRP A 154 8.08 -8.91 8.57
C TRP A 154 8.27 -9.53 9.96
N MET A 155 7.25 -10.16 10.50
CA MET A 155 7.33 -10.81 11.80
C MET A 155 8.28 -12.01 11.80
N GLY A 156 8.47 -12.67 10.64
CA GLY A 156 9.49 -13.69 10.45
C GLY A 156 10.90 -13.12 10.62
N LEU A 157 11.21 -12.03 9.95
CA LEU A 157 12.50 -11.34 10.07
C LEU A 157 12.74 -10.83 11.50
N LYS A 158 11.73 -10.27 12.15
CA LYS A 158 11.82 -9.85 13.56
C LYS A 158 12.19 -10.99 14.50
N ARG A 159 11.58 -12.17 14.34
CA ARG A 159 11.86 -13.37 15.16
C ARG A 159 13.30 -13.88 14.99
N THR A 160 13.91 -13.65 13.84
CA THR A 160 15.33 -14.01 13.61
C THR A 160 16.31 -12.98 14.15
N GLY A 161 15.83 -11.96 14.88
CA GLY A 161 16.67 -10.91 15.46
C GLY A 161 17.11 -9.84 14.46
N SER A 162 16.54 -9.84 13.25
CA SER A 162 16.83 -8.79 12.26
C SER A 162 16.28 -7.45 12.73
N ASN A 163 17.14 -6.46 12.86
CA ASN A 163 16.71 -5.08 13.10
C ASN A 163 16.19 -4.48 11.81
N ILE A 164 14.86 -4.54 11.60
CA ILE A 164 14.24 -4.04 10.38
C ILE A 164 13.96 -2.55 10.56
N THR A 165 14.58 -1.76 9.69
CA THR A 165 14.40 -0.32 9.59
C THR A 165 13.80 0.05 8.23
N LEU A 166 13.46 1.31 8.04
CA LEU A 166 13.03 1.80 6.73
C LEU A 166 14.09 1.58 5.64
N LEU A 167 15.38 1.54 6.02
CA LEU A 167 16.49 1.35 5.07
C LEU A 167 16.51 -0.06 4.47
N ASN A 168 16.09 -1.09 5.23
CA ASN A 168 16.04 -2.47 4.76
C ASN A 168 14.61 -2.98 4.53
N PHE A 169 13.62 -2.10 4.58
CA PHE A 169 12.24 -2.40 4.22
C PHE A 169 12.11 -3.02 2.83
N ASN A 170 12.91 -2.56 1.87
CA ASN A 170 12.89 -3.06 0.51
C ASN A 170 13.17 -4.56 0.44
N GLN A 171 14.04 -5.11 1.30
CA GLN A 171 14.32 -6.55 1.33
C GLN A 171 13.06 -7.37 1.66
N ALA A 172 12.28 -6.93 2.65
CA ALA A 172 11.02 -7.59 3.01
C ALA A 172 10.01 -7.48 1.86
N PHE A 173 9.92 -6.32 1.23
CA PHE A 173 9.02 -6.07 0.11
C PHE A 173 9.41 -6.86 -1.14
N ASP A 174 10.71 -6.96 -1.47
CA ASP A 174 11.20 -7.78 -2.58
C ASP A 174 10.90 -9.27 -2.38
N THR A 175 10.99 -9.77 -1.16
CA THR A 175 10.57 -11.14 -0.82
C THR A 175 9.09 -11.38 -1.12
N LEU A 176 8.23 -10.41 -0.81
CA LEU A 176 6.81 -10.48 -1.16
C LEU A 176 6.63 -10.51 -2.69
N ARG A 177 7.28 -9.57 -3.40
CA ARG A 177 7.17 -9.44 -4.86
C ARG A 177 7.57 -10.73 -5.56
N GLU A 178 8.72 -11.29 -5.24
CA GLU A 178 9.19 -12.56 -5.80
C GLU A 178 8.19 -13.70 -5.58
N LYS A 179 7.65 -13.80 -4.37
CA LYS A 179 6.66 -14.82 -4.04
C LYS A 179 5.37 -14.65 -4.84
N VAL A 180 4.87 -13.43 -4.99
CA VAL A 180 3.68 -13.15 -5.80
C VAL A 180 3.94 -13.48 -7.26
N ILE A 181 5.06 -13.02 -7.83
CA ILE A 181 5.44 -13.29 -9.22
C ILE A 181 5.48 -14.80 -9.49
N ARG A 182 6.15 -15.58 -8.65
CA ARG A 182 6.19 -17.04 -8.76
C ARG A 182 4.80 -17.65 -8.67
N THR A 183 4.03 -17.30 -7.64
CA THR A 183 2.70 -17.89 -7.41
C THR A 183 1.75 -17.68 -8.58
N PHE A 184 1.82 -16.53 -9.26
CA PHE A 184 0.92 -16.19 -10.36
C PHE A 184 1.44 -16.67 -11.73
N ASN A 185 2.76 -16.79 -11.92
CA ASN A 185 3.36 -17.11 -13.22
C ASN A 185 3.71 -18.59 -13.40
N ASP A 186 3.91 -19.35 -12.31
CA ASP A 186 4.33 -20.76 -12.35
C ASP A 186 3.16 -21.77 -12.47
N ARG A 187 1.94 -21.29 -12.82
CA ARG A 187 0.74 -22.14 -12.97
C ARG A 187 0.14 -22.08 -14.34
#